data_0e263874a53a19a7153057dd3530c98c
#
_entry.id   0e263874a53a19a7153057dd3530c98c
#
_cell.length_a   1.000
_cell.length_b   1.000
_cell.length_c   1.000
_cell.angle_alpha   90.00
_cell.angle_beta   90.00
_cell.angle_gamma   90.00
#
_symmetry.space_group_name_H-M   'P 1'
#
loop_
_entity.id
_entity.type
_entity.pdbx_description
1 polymer ?
#
loop_
_entity_poly.entity_id
_entity_poly.type
_entity_poly.pdbx_seq_one_letter_code
_entity_poly.pdbx_strand_id
1 'polypeptide(L)'
;MVTLLFFDCEFTDLSDSASLVSAGFISQSGEQFYAELSDYQEEACNEFVKTTVLPLLSSCPISTVDFVSSLTDWLSKLDGDFLFIADSEWDQKILTKTFAALGKTIPSDWQFQKTPDNFTNGMQRCLFNDEMAAFFLRHPDQKPHHALTDARAIRNAYLRAESGY
;
A
#
# COMPACT_ATOMS: atom_id res chain seq x y z
N MET A 1 1.15 -21.85 -4.52
CA MET A 1 2.12 -21.13 -3.64
C MET A 1 1.51 -19.76 -3.37
N VAL A 2 1.59 -19.24 -2.13
CA VAL A 2 1.08 -17.92 -1.81
C VAL A 2 2.21 -16.89 -1.90
N THR A 3 2.03 -15.85 -2.69
CA THR A 3 2.95 -14.72 -2.81
C THR A 3 2.49 -13.58 -1.89
N LEU A 4 3.34 -13.17 -0.95
CA LEU A 4 3.06 -12.04 -0.09
C LEU A 4 3.31 -10.74 -0.83
N LEU A 5 2.33 -9.84 -0.79
CA LEU A 5 2.39 -8.49 -1.37
C LEU A 5 2.13 -7.47 -0.26
N PHE A 6 3.09 -6.62 -0.01
CA PHE A 6 2.96 -5.53 0.95
C PHE A 6 2.56 -4.28 0.19
N PHE A 7 1.58 -3.55 0.68
CA PHE A 7 1.08 -2.39 -0.01
C PHE A 7 0.60 -1.30 0.93
N ASP A 8 0.61 -0.10 0.41
CA ASP A 8 0.08 1.09 1.06
C ASP A 8 -0.59 1.99 0.00
N CYS A 9 -1.58 2.76 0.42
CA CYS A 9 -2.34 3.68 -0.40
C CYS A 9 -2.40 5.06 0.25
N GLU A 10 -2.11 6.09 -0.53
CA GLU A 10 -2.45 7.46 -0.14
C GLU A 10 -3.79 7.86 -0.77
N PHE A 11 -4.63 8.56 -0.05
CA PHE A 11 -5.98 8.90 -0.48
C PHE A 11 -6.42 10.26 0.05
N THR A 12 -7.42 10.86 -0.58
CA THR A 12 -7.79 12.28 -0.38
C THR A 12 -8.23 12.59 1.05
N ASP A 13 -8.84 11.64 1.76
CA ASP A 13 -9.37 11.83 3.11
C ASP A 13 -9.71 10.47 3.76
N LEU A 14 -9.90 10.45 5.08
CA LEU A 14 -10.41 9.29 5.85
C LEU A 14 -11.94 9.28 5.87
N SER A 15 -12.56 9.11 4.70
CA SER A 15 -14.01 9.09 4.56
C SER A 15 -14.47 8.10 3.47
N ASP A 16 -15.76 7.77 3.46
CA ASP A 16 -16.34 6.90 2.43
C ASP A 16 -16.29 7.54 1.02
N SER A 17 -16.16 8.85 0.92
CA SER A 17 -15.99 9.57 -0.34
C SER A 17 -14.54 9.62 -0.83
N ALA A 18 -13.57 9.22 -0.01
CA ALA A 18 -12.14 9.27 -0.35
C ALA A 18 -11.82 8.63 -1.69
N SER A 19 -10.86 9.20 -2.40
CA SER A 19 -10.34 8.70 -3.67
C SER A 19 -8.85 8.38 -3.56
N LEU A 20 -8.38 7.41 -4.31
CA LEU A 20 -6.97 7.03 -4.37
C LEU A 20 -6.14 8.17 -4.98
N VAL A 21 -5.03 8.50 -4.34
CA VAL A 21 -4.02 9.49 -4.78
C VAL A 21 -2.79 8.79 -5.33
N SER A 22 -2.25 7.83 -4.58
CA SER A 22 -1.14 6.98 -5.03
C SER A 22 -1.22 5.61 -4.36
N ALA A 23 -0.58 4.60 -4.98
CA ALA A 23 -0.47 3.27 -4.41
C ALA A 23 0.90 2.66 -4.68
N GLY A 24 1.46 2.02 -3.67
CA GLY A 24 2.72 1.31 -3.74
C GLY A 24 2.59 -0.14 -3.32
N PHE A 25 3.22 -1.03 -4.07
CA PHE A 25 3.22 -2.46 -3.82
C PHE A 25 4.64 -3.00 -3.90
N ILE A 26 4.95 -3.95 -3.05
CA ILE A 26 6.22 -4.67 -3.10
C ILE A 26 5.98 -6.14 -2.75
N SER A 27 6.49 -7.06 -3.57
CA SER A 27 6.43 -8.48 -3.28
C SER A 27 7.40 -8.88 -2.18
N GLN A 28 7.23 -10.09 -1.65
CA GLN A 28 8.18 -10.68 -0.71
C GLN A 28 9.61 -10.75 -1.29
N SER A 29 9.75 -11.04 -2.57
CA SER A 29 11.03 -11.12 -3.29
C SER A 29 11.61 -9.76 -3.67
N GLY A 30 10.80 -8.69 -3.65
CA GLY A 30 11.27 -7.31 -3.82
C GLY A 30 10.85 -6.66 -5.13
N GLU A 31 10.04 -7.30 -5.98
CA GLU A 31 9.42 -6.69 -7.15
C GLU A 31 8.48 -5.58 -6.72
N GLN A 32 8.52 -4.44 -7.41
CA GLN A 32 7.81 -3.24 -7.00
C GLN A 32 6.89 -2.72 -8.09
N PHE A 33 5.77 -2.15 -7.66
CA PHE A 33 4.85 -1.37 -8.47
C PHE A 33 4.50 -0.09 -7.71
N TYR A 34 4.49 1.03 -8.43
CA TYR A 34 4.05 2.32 -7.90
C TYR A 34 3.29 3.09 -8.96
N ALA A 35 2.24 3.76 -8.55
CA ALA A 35 1.49 4.67 -9.41
C ALA A 35 0.90 5.83 -8.63
N GLU A 36 0.84 6.98 -9.30
CA GLU A 36 0.12 8.18 -8.88
C GLU A 36 -1.10 8.34 -9.79
N LEU A 37 -2.22 8.78 -9.23
CA LEU A 37 -3.47 8.94 -9.96
C LEU A 37 -3.64 10.40 -10.43
N SER A 38 -4.25 10.59 -11.61
CA SER A 38 -4.51 11.91 -12.18
C SER A 38 -5.96 12.37 -12.05
N ASP A 39 -6.86 11.49 -11.67
CA ASP A 39 -8.31 11.68 -11.76
C ASP A 39 -9.02 11.78 -10.40
N TYR A 40 -8.28 11.98 -9.30
CA TYR A 40 -8.84 12.42 -8.03
C TYR A 40 -9.04 13.96 -8.04
N GLN A 41 -9.92 14.45 -7.15
CA GLN A 41 -10.13 15.89 -6.99
C GLN A 41 -9.20 16.41 -5.89
N GLU A 42 -8.26 17.30 -6.23
CA GLU A 42 -7.30 17.86 -5.28
C GLU A 42 -8.01 18.67 -4.18
N GLU A 43 -9.14 19.31 -4.51
CA GLU A 43 -9.97 20.05 -3.56
C GLU A 43 -10.57 19.14 -2.47
N ALA A 44 -10.77 17.85 -2.77
CA ALA A 44 -11.24 16.86 -1.80
C ALA A 44 -10.14 16.38 -0.85
N CYS A 45 -8.86 16.69 -1.12
CA CYS A 45 -7.78 16.40 -0.22
C CYS A 45 -7.90 17.23 1.06
N ASN A 46 -7.77 16.55 2.21
CA ASN A 46 -7.68 17.26 3.49
C ASN A 46 -6.32 17.98 3.62
N GLU A 47 -6.14 18.79 4.65
CA GLU A 47 -4.94 19.60 4.86
C GLU A 47 -3.67 18.75 5.03
N PHE A 48 -3.79 17.61 5.71
CA PHE A 48 -2.66 16.70 5.86
C PHE A 48 -2.18 16.16 4.50
N VAL A 49 -3.10 15.71 3.66
CA VAL A 49 -2.75 15.20 2.32
C VAL A 49 -2.10 16.29 1.47
N LYS A 50 -2.66 17.51 1.48
CA LYS A 50 -2.11 18.65 0.72
C LYS A 50 -0.70 19.05 1.14
N THR A 51 -0.42 19.01 2.44
CA THR A 51 0.87 19.48 2.98
C THR A 51 1.92 18.39 3.12
N THR A 52 1.53 17.13 3.20
CA THR A 52 2.43 16.02 3.51
C THR A 52 2.56 15.02 2.34
N VAL A 53 1.45 14.64 1.71
CA VAL A 53 1.44 13.61 0.66
C VAL A 53 1.73 14.20 -0.71
N LEU A 54 0.94 15.21 -1.15
CA LEU A 54 1.06 15.77 -2.50
C LEU A 54 2.48 16.29 -2.83
N PRO A 55 3.24 16.91 -1.90
CA PRO A 55 4.62 17.32 -2.18
C PRO A 55 5.62 16.19 -2.45
N LEU A 56 5.26 14.93 -2.15
CA LEU A 56 6.10 13.75 -2.39
C LEU A 56 5.85 13.10 -3.74
N LEU A 57 4.80 13.50 -4.47
CA LEU A 57 4.46 12.93 -5.77
C LEU A 57 5.46 13.35 -6.85
N SER A 58 5.71 12.45 -7.80
CA SER A 58 6.72 12.60 -8.85
C SER A 58 6.22 13.36 -10.10
N SER A 59 4.95 13.71 -10.17
CA SER A 59 4.30 14.37 -11.32
C SER A 59 4.21 13.56 -12.62
N CYS A 60 4.18 12.24 -12.51
CA CYS A 60 3.87 11.34 -13.63
C CYS A 60 2.59 10.52 -13.38
N PRO A 61 1.45 11.19 -13.13
CA PRO A 61 0.23 10.50 -12.76
C PRO A 61 -0.44 9.81 -13.96
N ILE A 62 -1.15 8.73 -13.70
CA ILE A 62 -1.92 7.96 -14.67
C ILE A 62 -3.41 7.94 -14.30
N SER A 63 -4.27 7.59 -15.24
CA SER A 63 -5.71 7.46 -14.97
C SER A 63 -5.99 6.23 -14.07
N THR A 64 -7.14 6.23 -13.38
CA THR A 64 -7.60 5.05 -12.64
C THR A 64 -7.72 3.82 -13.54
N VAL A 65 -8.11 4.00 -14.81
CA VAL A 65 -8.18 2.89 -15.78
C VAL A 65 -6.79 2.31 -16.04
N ASP A 66 -5.81 3.17 -16.30
CA ASP A 66 -4.44 2.74 -16.56
C ASP A 66 -3.79 2.13 -15.30
N PHE A 67 -4.09 2.67 -14.13
CA PHE A 67 -3.65 2.11 -12.85
C PHE A 67 -4.12 0.65 -12.68
N VAL A 68 -5.43 0.40 -12.80
CA VAL A 68 -6.00 -0.94 -12.63
C VAL A 68 -5.46 -1.91 -13.67
N SER A 69 -5.30 -1.47 -14.92
CA SER A 69 -4.71 -2.28 -15.99
C SER A 69 -3.24 -2.62 -15.68
N SER A 70 -2.44 -1.61 -15.37
CA SER A 70 -1.00 -1.77 -15.10
C SER A 70 -0.73 -2.60 -13.85
N LEU A 71 -1.53 -2.44 -12.77
CA LEU A 71 -1.43 -3.26 -11.57
C LEU A 71 -1.75 -4.72 -11.89
N THR A 72 -2.83 -4.97 -12.65
CA THR A 72 -3.20 -6.34 -13.05
C THR A 72 -2.12 -6.98 -13.94
N ASP A 73 -1.57 -6.22 -14.88
CA ASP A 73 -0.49 -6.68 -15.74
C ASP A 73 0.80 -6.96 -14.96
N TRP A 74 1.11 -6.16 -13.93
CA TRP A 74 2.25 -6.40 -13.06
C TRP A 74 2.05 -7.67 -12.23
N LEU A 75 0.88 -7.84 -11.62
CA LEU A 75 0.55 -9.03 -10.84
C LEU A 75 0.57 -10.31 -11.70
N SER A 76 0.15 -10.23 -12.96
CA SER A 76 0.17 -11.39 -13.87
C SER A 76 1.58 -11.94 -14.16
N LYS A 77 2.63 -11.18 -13.83
CA LYS A 77 4.04 -11.60 -13.97
C LYS A 77 4.59 -12.25 -12.70
N LEU A 78 3.83 -12.21 -11.61
CA LEU A 78 4.15 -12.86 -10.34
C LEU A 78 3.41 -14.20 -10.26
N ASP A 79 4.02 -15.18 -9.63
CA ASP A 79 3.46 -16.54 -9.52
C ASP A 79 2.61 -16.69 -8.24
N GLY A 80 1.54 -17.50 -8.34
CA GLY A 80 0.75 -18.00 -7.21
C GLY A 80 -0.48 -17.17 -6.87
N ASP A 81 -1.12 -17.54 -5.76
CA ASP A 81 -2.21 -16.78 -5.14
C ASP A 81 -1.61 -15.60 -4.35
N PHE A 82 -2.35 -14.52 -4.19
CA PHE A 82 -1.83 -13.33 -3.54
C PHE A 82 -2.42 -13.12 -2.14
N LEU A 83 -1.53 -12.84 -1.17
CA LEU A 83 -1.89 -12.30 0.13
C LEU A 83 -1.38 -10.85 0.24
N PHE A 84 -2.30 -9.90 0.14
CA PHE A 84 -2.04 -8.48 0.30
C PHE A 84 -1.98 -8.11 1.78
N ILE A 85 -0.90 -7.49 2.19
CA ILE A 85 -0.62 -7.12 3.58
C ILE A 85 -0.46 -5.60 3.65
N ALA A 86 -1.28 -4.95 4.46
CA ALA A 86 -1.22 -3.52 4.76
C ALA A 86 -1.27 -3.29 6.27
N ASP A 87 -0.93 -2.11 6.74
CA ASP A 87 -1.04 -1.74 8.15
C ASP A 87 -2.39 -1.07 8.50
N SER A 88 -3.17 -0.71 7.48
CA SER A 88 -4.48 -0.12 7.61
C SER A 88 -5.55 -0.90 6.83
N GLU A 89 -6.76 -0.98 7.37
CA GLU A 89 -7.93 -1.48 6.62
C GLU A 89 -8.41 -0.51 5.53
N TRP A 90 -7.99 0.76 5.62
CA TRP A 90 -8.32 1.76 4.62
C TRP A 90 -7.66 1.46 3.27
N ASP A 91 -6.48 0.89 3.25
CA ASP A 91 -5.78 0.52 2.02
C ASP A 91 -6.59 -0.48 1.19
N GLN A 92 -7.06 -1.54 1.83
CA GLN A 92 -7.95 -2.51 1.19
C GLN A 92 -9.26 -1.86 0.72
N LYS A 93 -9.87 -1.01 1.57
CA LYS A 93 -11.14 -0.34 1.26
C LYS A 93 -11.00 0.58 0.04
N ILE A 94 -9.95 1.39 -0.01
CA ILE A 94 -9.67 2.31 -1.12
C ILE A 94 -9.35 1.55 -2.40
N LEU A 95 -8.51 0.52 -2.34
CA LEU A 95 -8.21 -0.32 -3.49
C LEU A 95 -9.48 -0.98 -4.06
N THR A 96 -10.31 -1.56 -3.19
CA THR A 96 -11.59 -2.18 -3.58
C THR A 96 -12.52 -1.16 -4.24
N LYS A 97 -12.63 0.04 -3.66
CA LYS A 97 -13.44 1.13 -4.21
C LYS A 97 -12.93 1.59 -5.58
N THR A 98 -11.61 1.64 -5.76
CA THR A 98 -10.98 2.02 -7.03
C THR A 98 -11.35 1.04 -8.15
N PHE A 99 -11.34 -0.27 -7.88
CA PHE A 99 -11.82 -1.27 -8.84
C PHE A 99 -13.32 -1.13 -9.11
N ALA A 100 -14.12 -0.95 -8.05
CA ALA A 100 -15.57 -0.82 -8.16
C ALA A 100 -16.01 0.40 -8.98
N ALA A 101 -15.26 1.50 -8.94
CA ALA A 101 -15.50 2.69 -9.76
C ALA A 101 -15.44 2.41 -11.28
N LEU A 102 -14.72 1.36 -11.68
CA LEU A 102 -14.64 0.87 -13.07
C LEU A 102 -15.61 -0.29 -13.35
N GLY A 103 -16.55 -0.58 -12.45
CA GLY A 103 -17.43 -1.74 -12.56
C GLY A 103 -16.72 -3.08 -12.44
N LYS A 104 -15.51 -3.10 -11.86
CA LYS A 104 -14.71 -4.31 -11.63
C LYS A 104 -14.79 -4.72 -10.15
N THR A 105 -14.60 -6.00 -9.90
CA THR A 105 -14.45 -6.55 -8.56
C THR A 105 -12.99 -6.95 -8.34
N ILE A 106 -12.56 -6.92 -7.10
CA ILE A 106 -11.29 -7.55 -6.70
C ILE A 106 -11.37 -9.05 -7.05
N PRO A 107 -10.37 -9.63 -7.69
CA PRO A 107 -10.32 -11.07 -7.95
C PRO A 107 -10.46 -11.90 -6.66
N SER A 108 -11.17 -13.01 -6.71
CA SER A 108 -11.49 -13.82 -5.52
C SER A 108 -10.29 -14.56 -4.91
N ASP A 109 -9.20 -14.66 -5.66
CA ASP A 109 -7.90 -15.21 -5.25
C ASP A 109 -7.01 -14.19 -4.54
N TRP A 110 -7.42 -12.92 -4.47
CA TRP A 110 -6.73 -11.90 -3.69
C TRP A 110 -7.23 -11.92 -2.25
N GLN A 111 -6.38 -12.34 -1.35
CA GLN A 111 -6.65 -12.29 0.09
C GLN A 111 -6.02 -11.05 0.70
N PHE A 112 -6.65 -10.50 1.74
CA PHE A 112 -6.16 -9.31 2.43
C PHE A 112 -5.95 -9.58 3.91
N GLN A 113 -4.90 -9.01 4.46
CA GLN A 113 -4.53 -9.13 5.86
C GLN A 113 -4.02 -7.79 6.39
N LYS A 114 -4.61 -7.36 7.50
CA LYS A 114 -4.12 -6.20 8.24
C LYS A 114 -3.05 -6.62 9.24
N THR A 115 -1.94 -5.90 9.28
CA THR A 115 -0.84 -6.08 10.22
C THR A 115 -0.72 -4.83 11.12
N PRO A 116 -0.29 -4.93 12.39
CA PRO A 116 0.17 -6.13 13.09
C PRO A 116 -0.93 -7.00 13.71
N ASP A 117 -2.20 -6.77 13.41
CA ASP A 117 -3.34 -7.46 14.06
C ASP A 117 -3.33 -8.98 13.80
N ASN A 118 -2.75 -9.42 12.67
CA ASN A 118 -2.57 -10.82 12.32
C ASN A 118 -1.61 -11.57 13.24
N PHE A 119 -0.68 -10.88 13.91
CA PHE A 119 0.25 -11.52 14.82
C PHE A 119 -0.45 -11.88 16.14
N THR A 120 -0.46 -13.16 16.48
CA THR A 120 -1.03 -13.64 17.75
C THR A 120 -0.06 -13.44 18.92
N ASN A 121 1.25 -13.35 18.63
CA ASN A 121 2.30 -13.14 19.61
C ASN A 121 2.54 -11.64 19.82
N GLY A 122 2.40 -11.18 21.07
CA GLY A 122 2.62 -9.76 21.44
C GLY A 122 4.04 -9.27 21.16
N MET A 123 5.05 -10.15 21.23
CA MET A 123 6.44 -9.80 20.88
C MET A 123 6.58 -9.49 19.38
N GLN A 124 5.93 -10.26 18.51
CA GLN A 124 5.93 -9.98 17.08
C GLN A 124 5.26 -8.64 16.75
N ARG A 125 4.16 -8.31 17.45
CA ARG A 125 3.51 -6.99 17.30
C ARG A 125 4.41 -5.84 17.71
N CYS A 126 5.09 -5.97 18.85
CA CYS A 126 6.07 -4.97 19.30
C CYS A 126 7.20 -4.83 18.28
N LEU A 127 7.79 -5.95 17.83
CA LEU A 127 8.88 -5.94 16.86
C LEU A 127 8.46 -5.31 15.54
N PHE A 128 7.24 -5.61 15.04
CA PHE A 128 6.71 -4.95 13.85
C PHE A 128 6.67 -3.43 14.01
N ASN A 129 6.09 -2.92 15.09
CA ASN A 129 5.97 -1.48 15.34
C ASN A 129 7.35 -0.81 15.47
N ASP A 130 8.28 -1.45 16.18
CA ASP A 130 9.65 -0.95 16.35
C ASP A 130 10.39 -0.92 15.01
N GLU A 131 10.24 -1.94 14.16
CA GLU A 131 10.87 -2.00 12.85
C GLU A 131 10.26 -1.01 11.84
N MET A 132 8.96 -0.72 11.92
CA MET A 132 8.33 0.36 11.14
C MET A 132 8.99 1.71 11.45
N ALA A 133 9.12 2.06 12.75
CA ALA A 133 9.78 3.30 13.15
C ALA A 133 11.27 3.31 12.78
N ALA A 134 11.97 2.20 13.00
CA ALA A 134 13.39 2.05 12.72
C ALA A 134 13.71 2.08 11.20
N PHE A 135 12.77 1.69 10.34
CA PHE A 135 12.97 1.75 8.89
C PHE A 135 13.30 3.16 8.43
N PHE A 136 12.54 4.16 8.80
CA PHE A 136 12.75 5.55 8.41
C PHE A 136 14.01 6.17 9.04
N LEU A 137 14.40 5.72 10.23
CA LEU A 137 15.67 6.11 10.84
C LEU A 137 16.88 5.56 10.06
N ARG A 138 16.79 4.35 9.53
CA ARG A 138 17.84 3.73 8.71
C ARG A 138 17.87 4.25 7.28
N HIS A 139 16.76 4.79 6.79
CA HIS A 139 16.59 5.27 5.41
C HIS A 139 16.08 6.73 5.40
N PRO A 140 16.91 7.72 5.82
CA PRO A 140 16.47 9.11 5.98
C PRO A 140 16.12 9.82 4.64
N ASP A 141 16.53 9.26 3.52
CA ASP A 141 16.16 9.66 2.16
C ASP A 141 14.74 9.19 1.78
N GLN A 142 14.21 8.17 2.44
CA GLN A 142 12.86 7.69 2.24
C GLN A 142 11.90 8.41 3.19
N LYS A 143 10.83 8.95 2.65
CA LYS A 143 9.88 9.74 3.42
C LYS A 143 8.64 8.91 3.75
N PRO A 144 8.15 8.96 5.00
CA PRO A 144 6.83 8.45 5.32
C PRO A 144 5.76 9.20 4.51
N HIS A 145 4.61 8.59 4.34
CA HIS A 145 3.50 9.10 3.53
C HIS A 145 3.82 9.19 2.02
N HIS A 146 4.69 8.30 1.56
CA HIS A 146 4.86 7.97 0.15
C HIS A 146 4.56 6.48 0.00
N ALA A 147 3.47 6.13 -0.67
CA ALA A 147 2.90 4.79 -0.66
C ALA A 147 3.90 3.65 -0.92
N LEU A 148 4.83 3.79 -1.89
CA LEU A 148 5.84 2.76 -2.12
C LEU A 148 6.85 2.66 -0.97
N THR A 149 7.19 3.77 -0.33
CA THR A 149 8.11 3.79 0.82
C THR A 149 7.47 3.11 2.02
N ASP A 150 6.19 3.41 2.28
CA ASP A 150 5.45 2.82 3.39
C ASP A 150 5.23 1.32 3.16
N ALA A 151 4.93 0.89 1.92
CA ALA A 151 4.89 -0.53 1.56
C ALA A 151 6.25 -1.24 1.82
N ARG A 152 7.39 -0.59 1.55
CA ARG A 152 8.73 -1.12 1.89
C ARG A 152 8.95 -1.23 3.39
N ALA A 153 8.49 -0.24 4.16
CA ALA A 153 8.57 -0.27 5.61
C ALA A 153 7.73 -1.41 6.19
N ILE A 154 6.48 -1.58 5.73
CA ILE A 154 5.59 -2.68 6.10
C ILE A 154 6.25 -4.04 5.80
N ARG A 155 6.79 -4.21 4.58
CA ARG A 155 7.51 -5.45 4.21
C ARG A 155 8.69 -5.74 5.14
N ASN A 156 9.54 -4.75 5.39
CA ASN A 156 10.70 -4.91 6.26
C ASN A 156 10.27 -5.32 7.68
N ALA A 157 9.30 -4.61 8.25
CA ALA A 157 8.81 -4.87 9.59
C ALA A 157 8.12 -6.24 9.70
N TYR A 158 7.31 -6.60 8.70
CA TYR A 158 6.63 -7.89 8.67
C TYR A 158 7.62 -9.07 8.63
N LEU A 159 8.58 -9.04 7.71
CA LEU A 159 9.56 -10.12 7.55
C LEU A 159 10.46 -10.25 8.79
N ARG A 160 10.78 -9.15 9.45
CA ARG A 160 11.52 -9.16 10.74
C ARG A 160 10.69 -9.77 11.86
N ALA A 161 9.41 -9.38 11.98
CA ALA A 161 8.51 -9.92 12.99
C ALA A 161 8.25 -11.43 12.79
N GLU A 162 8.14 -11.89 11.54
CA GLU A 162 7.99 -13.32 11.23
C GLU A 162 9.27 -14.13 11.53
N SER A 163 10.44 -13.58 11.26
CA SER A 163 11.72 -14.26 11.52
C SER A 163 12.06 -14.34 13.01
N GLY A 164 11.48 -13.49 13.85
CA GLY A 164 11.74 -13.43 15.29
C GLY A 164 13.12 -12.89 15.67
N TYR A 165 13.85 -12.25 14.74
CA TYR A 165 15.17 -11.65 14.92
C TYR A 165 15.28 -10.26 14.28
#